data_6e0f5fbe88accfe9086677529cb497ab
#
_entry.id   6e0f5fbe88accfe9086677529cb497ab
#
_cell.length_a   1.000
_cell.length_b   1.000
_cell.length_c   1.000
_cell.angle_alpha   90.00
_cell.angle_beta   90.00
_cell.angle_gamma   90.00
#
_symmetry.space_group_name_H-M   'P 1'
#
loop_
_entity.id
_entity.type
_entity.pdbx_description
1 polymer ?
#
loop_
_entity_poly.entity_id
_entity_poly.type
_entity_poly.pdbx_seq_one_letter_code
_entity_poly.pdbx_strand_id
1 'polypeptide(L)'
;MSSLLQTRGLKLSFGGVVAADGIDFDLQAGERLAVIGANGAGKTTFINMVTGYIKPSAGQISFDGKDITALHPRQIVQLGIGRSFQLPQLFLEQTVRESVELAVAARLKHFSVFRPLSACVPADEINQSLALVGLREREHDLCSSLPEGHRKLLDIVMALVLRPKLLIMDEPTSGVAADEKHALMATIMKALDERSVTSIFVEHDADIVTQYATRVAAWISGRIAADGTPEAVMNNDEVRSVVLGH
;
A
#
# COMPACT_ATOMS: atom_id res chain seq x y z
N MET A 1 -13.35 8.64 -17.85
CA MET A 1 -12.21 7.72 -17.66
C MET A 1 -12.71 6.56 -16.81
N SER A 2 -12.29 5.32 -17.07
CA SER A 2 -12.72 4.18 -16.27
C SER A 2 -11.92 4.16 -14.98
N SER A 3 -12.58 3.98 -13.83
CA SER A 3 -11.91 3.86 -12.53
C SER A 3 -11.01 2.62 -12.50
N LEU A 4 -9.83 2.75 -11.88
CA LEU A 4 -8.88 1.63 -11.70
C LEU A 4 -9.40 0.64 -10.65
N LEU A 5 -9.90 1.15 -9.51
CA LEU A 5 -10.53 0.36 -8.46
C LEU A 5 -11.92 0.92 -8.19
N GLN A 6 -12.91 0.04 -8.07
CA GLN A 6 -14.28 0.40 -7.71
C GLN A 6 -14.81 -0.55 -6.64
N THR A 7 -15.58 -0.01 -5.72
CA THR A 7 -16.39 -0.80 -4.81
C THR A 7 -17.83 -0.33 -4.85
N ARG A 8 -18.78 -1.26 -4.71
CA ARG A 8 -20.21 -0.95 -4.70
C ARG A 8 -20.90 -1.72 -3.60
N GLY A 9 -21.50 -0.99 -2.67
CA GLY A 9 -22.30 -1.53 -1.57
C GLY A 9 -21.55 -2.48 -0.65
N LEU A 10 -20.23 -2.30 -0.42
CA LEU A 10 -19.47 -3.23 0.40
C LEU A 10 -19.96 -3.25 1.84
N LYS A 11 -20.28 -4.45 2.33
CA LYS A 11 -20.69 -4.68 3.72
C LYS A 11 -19.86 -5.76 4.37
N LEU A 12 -19.52 -5.55 5.64
CA LEU A 12 -18.90 -6.55 6.49
C LEU A 12 -19.12 -6.21 7.96
N SER A 13 -19.47 -7.23 8.75
CA SER A 13 -19.58 -7.12 10.20
C SER A 13 -18.87 -8.27 10.88
N PHE A 14 -18.26 -8.02 12.04
CA PHE A 14 -17.64 -9.00 12.91
C PHE A 14 -18.46 -9.07 14.19
N GLY A 15 -19.28 -10.13 14.33
CA GLY A 15 -20.22 -10.19 15.44
C GLY A 15 -21.19 -9.01 15.42
N GLY A 16 -21.16 -8.18 16.48
CA GLY A 16 -21.98 -6.97 16.58
C GLY A 16 -21.35 -5.69 16.03
N VAL A 17 -20.09 -5.73 15.54
CA VAL A 17 -19.36 -4.54 15.06
C VAL A 17 -19.44 -4.46 13.54
N VAL A 18 -20.00 -3.35 13.03
CA VAL A 18 -20.05 -3.07 11.59
C VAL A 18 -18.72 -2.45 11.18
N ALA A 19 -17.94 -3.15 10.35
CA ALA A 19 -16.65 -2.70 9.86
C ALA A 19 -16.71 -2.08 8.46
N ALA A 20 -17.75 -2.41 7.68
CA ALA A 20 -18.08 -1.78 6.41
C ALA A 20 -19.60 -1.76 6.24
N ASP A 21 -20.17 -0.59 5.96
CA ASP A 21 -21.60 -0.37 5.84
C ASP A 21 -21.96 0.31 4.52
N GLY A 22 -21.98 -0.48 3.45
CA GLY A 22 -22.39 -0.02 2.14
C GLY A 22 -21.36 0.92 1.48
N ILE A 23 -20.07 0.57 1.51
CA ILE A 23 -19.01 1.43 0.96
C ILE A 23 -19.09 1.42 -0.57
N ASP A 24 -19.39 2.59 -1.14
CA ASP A 24 -19.23 2.92 -2.54
C ASP A 24 -17.98 3.79 -2.70
N PHE A 25 -17.08 3.38 -3.57
CA PHE A 25 -15.79 4.02 -3.73
C PHE A 25 -15.25 3.84 -5.15
N ASP A 26 -14.58 4.88 -5.67
CA ASP A 26 -13.92 4.88 -6.98
C ASP A 26 -12.52 5.48 -6.84
N LEU A 27 -11.51 4.81 -7.40
CA LEU A 27 -10.13 5.31 -7.49
C LEU A 27 -9.72 5.40 -8.95
N GLN A 28 -9.23 6.56 -9.37
CA GLN A 28 -8.73 6.75 -10.74
C GLN A 28 -7.24 6.37 -10.84
N ALA A 29 -6.81 5.96 -12.04
CA ALA A 29 -5.39 5.73 -12.28
C ALA A 29 -4.58 7.04 -12.09
N GLY A 30 -3.43 6.94 -11.40
CA GLY A 30 -2.56 8.08 -11.09
C GLY A 30 -2.93 8.85 -9.84
N GLU A 31 -4.06 8.55 -9.16
CA GLU A 31 -4.38 9.18 -7.86
C GLU A 31 -3.44 8.68 -6.76
N ARG A 32 -3.12 9.58 -5.83
CA ARG A 32 -2.50 9.28 -4.53
C ARG A 32 -3.55 9.54 -3.46
N LEU A 33 -4.26 8.48 -3.07
CA LEU A 33 -5.32 8.55 -2.09
C LEU A 33 -4.78 8.32 -0.68
N ALA A 34 -4.99 9.26 0.23
CA ALA A 34 -4.84 9.02 1.65
C ALA A 34 -6.16 8.55 2.27
N VAL A 35 -6.09 7.53 3.10
CA VAL A 35 -7.20 7.04 3.91
C VAL A 35 -6.95 7.40 5.36
N ILE A 36 -7.79 8.24 5.93
CA ILE A 36 -7.72 8.70 7.32
C ILE A 36 -8.91 8.20 8.13
N GLY A 37 -8.80 8.19 9.45
CA GLY A 37 -9.89 7.78 10.34
C GLY A 37 -9.35 7.24 11.66
N ALA A 38 -10.18 7.23 12.69
CA ALA A 38 -9.83 6.70 14.00
C ALA A 38 -9.51 5.18 13.95
N ASN A 39 -8.84 4.68 14.98
CA ASN A 39 -8.63 3.24 15.12
C ASN A 39 -9.99 2.53 15.23
N GLY A 40 -10.13 1.42 14.49
CA GLY A 40 -11.41 0.70 14.42
C GLY A 40 -12.44 1.29 13.43
N ALA A 41 -12.13 2.38 12.72
CA ALA A 41 -13.06 2.97 11.74
C ALA A 41 -13.35 2.10 10.50
N GLY A 42 -12.62 1.00 10.30
CA GLY A 42 -12.83 0.07 9.17
C GLY A 42 -11.79 0.16 8.06
N LYS A 43 -10.77 1.02 8.16
CA LYS A 43 -9.74 1.24 7.14
C LYS A 43 -9.01 -0.06 6.75
N THR A 44 -8.43 -0.75 7.73
CA THR A 44 -7.70 -2.02 7.51
C THR A 44 -8.65 -3.12 7.00
N THR A 45 -9.92 -3.10 7.43
CA THR A 45 -10.94 -4.02 6.91
C THR A 45 -11.19 -3.78 5.43
N PHE A 46 -11.35 -2.52 5.01
CA PHE A 46 -11.47 -2.15 3.60
C PHE A 46 -10.26 -2.63 2.78
N ILE A 47 -9.04 -2.35 3.23
CA ILE A 47 -7.82 -2.82 2.59
C ILE A 47 -7.80 -4.35 2.48
N ASN A 48 -8.16 -5.06 3.55
CA ASN A 48 -8.20 -6.52 3.56
C ASN A 48 -9.25 -7.09 2.57
N MET A 49 -10.39 -6.41 2.38
CA MET A 49 -11.37 -6.79 1.36
C MET A 49 -10.81 -6.57 -0.05
N VAL A 50 -10.24 -5.41 -0.34
CA VAL A 50 -9.66 -5.09 -1.66
C VAL A 50 -8.50 -6.01 -2.02
N THR A 51 -7.71 -6.43 -1.04
CA THR A 51 -6.57 -7.35 -1.24
C THR A 51 -6.92 -8.83 -1.09
N GLY A 52 -8.21 -9.16 -0.85
CA GLY A 52 -8.74 -10.52 -0.84
C GLY A 52 -8.44 -11.35 0.40
N TYR A 53 -7.86 -10.74 1.45
CA TYR A 53 -7.64 -11.41 2.75
C TYR A 53 -8.94 -11.67 3.49
N ILE A 54 -9.94 -10.81 3.28
CA ILE A 54 -11.29 -10.96 3.85
C ILE A 54 -12.29 -10.80 2.70
N LYS A 55 -13.36 -11.58 2.72
CA LYS A 55 -14.45 -11.45 1.75
C LYS A 55 -15.54 -10.55 2.33
N PRO A 56 -16.08 -9.60 1.54
CA PRO A 56 -17.26 -8.85 1.98
C PRO A 56 -18.46 -9.78 2.11
N SER A 57 -19.37 -9.46 3.05
CA SER A 57 -20.64 -10.17 3.19
C SER A 57 -21.67 -9.78 2.13
N ALA A 58 -21.53 -8.58 1.54
CA ALA A 58 -22.31 -8.09 0.41
C ALA A 58 -21.51 -7.03 -0.36
N GLY A 59 -21.98 -6.72 -1.57
CA GLY A 59 -21.34 -5.77 -2.47
C GLY A 59 -20.31 -6.40 -3.41
N GLN A 60 -19.65 -5.56 -4.20
CA GLN A 60 -18.75 -5.98 -5.25
C GLN A 60 -17.50 -5.11 -5.27
N ILE A 61 -16.36 -5.71 -5.64
CA ILE A 61 -15.08 -5.05 -5.87
C ILE A 61 -14.65 -5.33 -7.30
N SER A 62 -14.36 -4.29 -8.07
CA SER A 62 -13.77 -4.43 -9.39
C SER A 62 -12.45 -3.68 -9.49
N PHE A 63 -11.48 -4.29 -10.18
CA PHE A 63 -10.17 -3.72 -10.45
C PHE A 63 -9.85 -3.83 -11.94
N ASP A 64 -9.54 -2.69 -12.57
CA ASP A 64 -9.27 -2.59 -14.01
C ASP A 64 -10.37 -3.27 -14.84
N GLY A 65 -11.65 -3.02 -14.45
CA GLY A 65 -12.84 -3.56 -15.08
C GLY A 65 -13.14 -5.05 -14.79
N LYS A 66 -12.34 -5.72 -13.95
CA LYS A 66 -12.54 -7.13 -13.58
C LYS A 66 -13.09 -7.25 -12.17
N ASP A 67 -14.08 -8.11 -11.98
CA ASP A 67 -14.57 -8.48 -10.65
C ASP A 67 -13.50 -9.28 -9.90
N ILE A 68 -13.08 -8.77 -8.73
CA ILE A 68 -12.09 -9.39 -7.86
C ILE A 68 -12.68 -9.83 -6.52
N THR A 69 -13.98 -9.68 -6.30
CA THR A 69 -14.67 -9.88 -5.02
C THR A 69 -14.37 -11.24 -4.40
N ALA A 70 -14.37 -12.30 -5.21
CA ALA A 70 -14.15 -13.67 -4.75
C ALA A 70 -12.69 -14.15 -4.89
N LEU A 71 -11.79 -13.34 -5.46
CA LEU A 71 -10.41 -13.75 -5.75
C LEU A 71 -9.55 -13.84 -4.48
N HIS A 72 -8.62 -14.78 -4.45
CA HIS A 72 -7.63 -14.91 -3.39
C HIS A 72 -6.48 -13.88 -3.55
N PRO A 73 -5.75 -13.52 -2.48
CA PRO A 73 -4.69 -12.51 -2.52
C PRO A 73 -3.66 -12.76 -3.63
N ARG A 74 -3.23 -13.99 -3.84
CA ARG A 74 -2.28 -14.36 -4.91
C ARG A 74 -2.79 -13.99 -6.30
N GLN A 75 -4.08 -14.16 -6.57
CA GLN A 75 -4.69 -13.81 -7.86
C GLN A 75 -4.78 -12.28 -8.01
N ILE A 76 -5.12 -11.57 -6.93
CA ILE A 76 -5.22 -10.11 -6.88
C ILE A 76 -3.85 -9.47 -7.14
N VAL A 77 -2.78 -9.99 -6.53
CA VAL A 77 -1.39 -9.54 -6.80
C VAL A 77 -1.04 -9.73 -8.27
N GLN A 78 -1.43 -10.86 -8.90
CA GLN A 78 -1.18 -11.12 -10.32
C GLN A 78 -1.94 -10.17 -11.26
N LEU A 79 -3.06 -9.58 -10.81
CA LEU A 79 -3.79 -8.56 -11.54
C LEU A 79 -3.17 -7.16 -11.43
N GLY A 80 -2.24 -6.97 -10.47
CA GLY A 80 -1.50 -5.74 -10.31
C GLY A 80 -1.89 -4.90 -9.08
N ILE A 81 -2.47 -5.49 -8.03
CA ILE A 81 -2.60 -4.85 -6.73
C ILE A 81 -1.47 -5.33 -5.82
N GLY A 82 -0.53 -4.44 -5.50
CA GLY A 82 0.51 -4.66 -4.49
C GLY A 82 0.05 -4.16 -3.12
N ARG A 83 0.62 -4.73 -2.05
CA ARG A 83 0.44 -4.26 -0.68
C ARG A 83 1.76 -4.26 0.06
N SER A 84 2.04 -3.16 0.75
CA SER A 84 3.03 -3.04 1.81
C SER A 84 2.30 -3.13 3.15
N PHE A 85 2.91 -3.80 4.11
CA PHE A 85 2.30 -4.04 5.42
C PHE A 85 2.83 -3.04 6.45
N GLN A 86 2.04 -2.75 7.48
CA GLN A 86 2.43 -1.90 8.61
C GLN A 86 3.76 -2.38 9.25
N LEU A 87 3.85 -3.70 9.46
CA LEU A 87 5.10 -4.36 9.83
C LEU A 87 5.67 -5.06 8.58
N PRO A 88 6.82 -4.61 8.06
CA PRO A 88 7.43 -5.21 6.87
C PRO A 88 7.63 -6.71 7.02
N GLN A 89 7.13 -7.48 6.06
CA GLN A 89 7.23 -8.93 6.04
C GLN A 89 8.51 -9.36 5.32
N LEU A 90 9.65 -9.16 5.97
CA LEU A 90 10.97 -9.43 5.42
C LEU A 90 11.55 -10.75 5.93
N PHE A 91 12.34 -11.39 5.11
CA PHE A 91 13.19 -12.51 5.54
C PHE A 91 14.45 -11.94 6.22
N LEU A 92 14.44 -11.90 7.55
CA LEU A 92 15.42 -11.18 8.34
C LEU A 92 16.87 -11.69 8.19
N GLU A 93 17.03 -12.95 7.79
CA GLU A 93 18.33 -13.62 7.56
C GLU A 93 18.87 -13.40 6.13
N GLN A 94 18.08 -12.83 5.24
CA GLN A 94 18.50 -12.48 3.89
C GLN A 94 19.08 -11.09 3.83
N THR A 95 19.92 -10.86 2.84
CA THR A 95 20.40 -9.52 2.49
C THR A 95 19.30 -8.74 1.78
N VAL A 96 19.46 -7.42 1.77
CA VAL A 96 18.61 -6.48 1.01
C VAL A 96 18.52 -6.91 -0.45
N ARG A 97 19.67 -7.25 -1.08
CA ARG A 97 19.74 -7.69 -2.45
C ARG A 97 18.98 -9.00 -2.70
N GLU A 98 19.21 -10.01 -1.87
CA GLU A 98 18.53 -11.31 -2.00
C GLU A 98 17.02 -11.18 -1.88
N SER A 99 16.52 -10.28 -1.03
CA SER A 99 15.09 -10.02 -0.89
C SER A 99 14.47 -9.46 -2.17
N VAL A 100 15.14 -8.51 -2.83
CA VAL A 100 14.68 -7.96 -4.11
C VAL A 100 14.81 -8.99 -5.23
N GLU A 101 15.90 -9.77 -5.26
CA GLU A 101 16.09 -10.88 -6.22
C GLU A 101 14.96 -11.89 -6.12
N LEU A 102 14.55 -12.24 -4.89
CA LEU A 102 13.44 -13.18 -4.66
C LEU A 102 12.11 -12.62 -5.22
N ALA A 103 11.83 -11.35 -5.00
CA ALA A 103 10.61 -10.70 -5.51
C ALA A 103 10.61 -10.65 -7.06
N VAL A 104 11.74 -10.33 -7.69
CA VAL A 104 11.89 -10.34 -9.15
C VAL A 104 11.74 -11.74 -9.72
N ALA A 105 12.37 -12.75 -9.10
CA ALA A 105 12.25 -14.14 -9.52
C ALA A 105 10.80 -14.65 -9.43
N ALA A 106 10.09 -14.28 -8.36
CA ALA A 106 8.66 -14.60 -8.19
C ALA A 106 7.80 -14.03 -9.32
N ARG A 107 8.06 -12.78 -9.73
CA ARG A 107 7.38 -12.14 -10.87
C ARG A 107 7.69 -12.85 -12.19
N LEU A 108 8.97 -13.14 -12.44
CA LEU A 108 9.42 -13.79 -13.69
C LEU A 108 9.07 -15.28 -13.73
N LYS A 109 8.68 -15.87 -12.60
CA LYS A 109 8.49 -17.33 -12.42
C LYS A 109 9.76 -18.12 -12.78
N HIS A 110 10.93 -17.51 -12.57
CA HIS A 110 12.23 -18.09 -12.86
C HIS A 110 12.85 -18.61 -11.56
N PHE A 111 12.68 -19.89 -11.30
CA PHE A 111 13.34 -20.60 -10.21
C PHE A 111 14.09 -21.79 -10.77
N SER A 112 15.32 -22.00 -10.31
CA SER A 112 16.12 -23.17 -10.63
C SER A 112 16.68 -23.77 -9.35
N VAL A 113 16.56 -25.08 -9.19
CA VAL A 113 17.19 -25.81 -8.07
C VAL A 113 18.71 -25.99 -8.27
N PHE A 114 19.21 -25.73 -9.50
CA PHE A 114 20.61 -25.97 -9.88
C PHE A 114 21.41 -24.67 -10.06
N ARG A 115 20.79 -23.52 -9.94
CA ARG A 115 21.45 -22.21 -10.12
C ARG A 115 21.12 -21.28 -8.95
N PRO A 116 22.08 -20.46 -8.50
CA PRO A 116 21.80 -19.44 -7.51
C PRO A 116 20.77 -18.44 -8.05
N LEU A 117 19.98 -17.85 -7.16
CA LEU A 117 18.90 -16.91 -7.51
C LEU A 117 19.42 -15.72 -8.31
N SER A 118 20.59 -15.19 -7.94
CA SER A 118 21.29 -14.10 -8.64
C SER A 118 21.59 -14.38 -10.12
N ALA A 119 21.75 -15.64 -10.50
CA ALA A 119 21.92 -16.03 -11.90
C ALA A 119 20.60 -16.20 -12.67
N CYS A 120 19.46 -16.13 -11.97
CA CYS A 120 18.13 -16.30 -12.55
C CYS A 120 17.40 -14.97 -12.78
N VAL A 121 17.95 -13.84 -12.31
CA VAL A 121 17.32 -12.53 -12.35
C VAL A 121 18.25 -11.48 -12.99
N PRO A 122 17.69 -10.44 -13.67
CA PRO A 122 18.49 -9.39 -14.27
C PRO A 122 19.15 -8.50 -13.19
N ALA A 123 20.49 -8.50 -13.13
CA ALA A 123 21.24 -7.72 -12.15
C ALA A 123 20.97 -6.21 -12.26
N ASP A 124 20.80 -5.70 -13.49
CA ASP A 124 20.50 -4.26 -13.71
C ASP A 124 19.14 -3.85 -13.13
N GLU A 125 18.13 -4.72 -13.22
CA GLU A 125 16.82 -4.43 -12.63
C GLU A 125 16.90 -4.35 -11.10
N ILE A 126 17.69 -5.24 -10.48
CA ILE A 126 17.94 -5.21 -9.03
C ILE A 126 18.63 -3.90 -8.65
N ASN A 127 19.71 -3.55 -9.36
CA ASN A 127 20.49 -2.35 -9.13
C ASN A 127 19.66 -1.08 -9.23
N GLN A 128 18.84 -0.96 -10.29
CA GLN A 128 17.93 0.17 -10.48
C GLN A 128 16.86 0.24 -9.40
N SER A 129 16.30 -0.90 -9.01
CA SER A 129 15.25 -0.96 -7.98
C SER A 129 15.79 -0.55 -6.60
N LEU A 130 17.00 -0.98 -6.23
CA LEU A 130 17.65 -0.57 -5.00
C LEU A 130 18.05 0.92 -5.01
N ALA A 131 18.54 1.42 -6.14
CA ALA A 131 18.89 2.83 -6.31
C ALA A 131 17.64 3.74 -6.19
N LEU A 132 16.48 3.30 -6.71
CA LEU A 132 15.21 4.01 -6.66
C LEU A 132 14.78 4.41 -5.24
N VAL A 133 15.06 3.55 -4.27
CA VAL A 133 14.72 3.74 -2.85
C VAL A 133 15.94 4.05 -1.97
N GLY A 134 17.12 4.31 -2.55
CA GLY A 134 18.33 4.68 -1.81
C GLY A 134 18.98 3.53 -1.03
N LEU A 135 18.69 2.27 -1.36
CA LEU A 135 19.22 1.09 -0.65
C LEU A 135 20.43 0.45 -1.35
N ARG A 136 20.96 1.06 -2.41
CA ARG A 136 22.06 0.48 -3.19
C ARG A 136 23.33 0.23 -2.38
N GLU A 137 23.71 1.15 -1.51
CA GLU A 137 24.91 1.04 -0.68
C GLU A 137 24.76 0.00 0.44
N ARG A 138 23.52 -0.40 0.75
CA ARG A 138 23.17 -1.38 1.78
C ARG A 138 22.78 -2.74 1.22
N GLU A 139 23.05 -3.00 -0.06
CA GLU A 139 22.58 -4.19 -0.74
C GLU A 139 23.05 -5.51 -0.12
N HIS A 140 24.20 -5.49 0.58
CA HIS A 140 24.77 -6.63 1.27
C HIS A 140 24.45 -6.69 2.77
N ASP A 141 23.78 -5.67 3.32
CA ASP A 141 23.34 -5.67 4.71
C ASP A 141 22.24 -6.71 4.91
N LEU A 142 22.21 -7.35 6.08
CA LEU A 142 21.08 -8.21 6.46
C LEU A 142 19.83 -7.36 6.70
N CYS A 143 18.67 -7.86 6.31
CA CYS A 143 17.39 -7.19 6.59
C CYS A 143 17.16 -6.94 8.08
N SER A 144 17.68 -7.83 8.94
CA SER A 144 17.63 -7.68 10.41
C SER A 144 18.40 -6.48 10.93
N SER A 145 19.45 -6.04 10.23
CA SER A 145 20.30 -4.91 10.65
C SER A 145 19.80 -3.54 10.19
N LEU A 146 18.79 -3.51 9.31
CA LEU A 146 18.26 -2.27 8.76
C LEU A 146 17.48 -1.47 9.82
N PRO A 147 17.65 -0.12 9.86
CA PRO A 147 16.71 0.78 10.53
C PRO A 147 15.27 0.62 9.99
N GLU A 148 14.28 0.98 10.81
CA GLU A 148 12.86 0.77 10.45
C GLU A 148 12.47 1.45 9.12
N GLY A 149 12.88 2.68 8.89
CA GLY A 149 12.61 3.38 7.62
C GLY A 149 13.18 2.65 6.41
N HIS A 150 14.39 2.06 6.51
CA HIS A 150 14.99 1.27 5.43
C HIS A 150 14.27 -0.07 5.21
N ARG A 151 13.76 -0.71 6.29
CA ARG A 151 12.92 -1.91 6.16
C ARG A 151 11.64 -1.62 5.41
N LYS A 152 10.99 -0.47 5.69
CA LYS A 152 9.80 -0.02 4.96
C LYS A 152 10.10 0.25 3.48
N LEU A 153 11.23 0.90 3.17
CA LEU A 153 11.66 1.12 1.78
C LEU A 153 11.93 -0.21 1.06
N LEU A 154 12.52 -1.19 1.75
CA LEU A 154 12.74 -2.53 1.19
C LEU A 154 11.42 -3.25 0.88
N ASP A 155 10.45 -3.23 1.81
CA ASP A 155 9.12 -3.82 1.61
C ASP A 155 8.41 -3.18 0.40
N ILE A 156 8.48 -1.86 0.28
CA ILE A 156 7.89 -1.10 -0.83
C ILE A 156 8.57 -1.43 -2.16
N VAL A 157 9.91 -1.48 -2.22
CA VAL A 157 10.60 -1.83 -3.46
C VAL A 157 10.33 -3.28 -3.88
N MET A 158 10.22 -4.21 -2.93
CA MET A 158 9.80 -5.58 -3.22
C MET A 158 8.39 -5.64 -3.83
N ALA A 159 7.46 -4.80 -3.35
CA ALA A 159 6.14 -4.69 -3.95
C ALA A 159 6.20 -4.02 -5.35
N LEU A 160 7.03 -2.99 -5.53
CA LEU A 160 7.18 -2.27 -6.81
C LEU A 160 7.82 -3.12 -7.92
N VAL A 161 8.75 -4.01 -7.60
CA VAL A 161 9.35 -4.91 -8.61
C VAL A 161 8.35 -5.94 -9.15
N LEU A 162 7.22 -6.15 -8.48
CA LEU A 162 6.09 -6.92 -9.01
C LEU A 162 5.30 -6.17 -10.10
N ARG A 163 5.63 -4.90 -10.34
CA ARG A 163 5.02 -3.99 -11.32
C ARG A 163 3.51 -3.81 -11.09
N PRO A 164 3.09 -3.40 -9.88
CA PRO A 164 1.68 -3.19 -9.59
C PRO A 164 1.14 -1.96 -10.36
N LYS A 165 -0.16 -1.98 -10.67
CA LYS A 165 -0.91 -0.80 -11.12
C LYS A 165 -1.40 0.04 -9.92
N LEU A 166 -1.64 -0.63 -8.81
CA LEU A 166 -2.06 -0.04 -7.53
C LEU A 166 -1.19 -0.59 -6.40
N LEU A 167 -0.57 0.30 -5.62
CA LEU A 167 0.11 -0.06 -4.38
C LEU A 167 -0.68 0.47 -3.19
N ILE A 168 -1.01 -0.42 -2.25
CA ILE A 168 -1.68 -0.09 -1.00
C ILE A 168 -0.64 -0.17 0.12
N MET A 169 -0.50 0.92 0.88
CA MET A 169 0.46 1.04 1.98
C MET A 169 -0.29 1.31 3.29
N ASP A 170 -0.04 0.48 4.28
CA ASP A 170 -0.68 0.57 5.58
C ASP A 170 0.31 1.20 6.58
N GLU A 171 0.09 2.46 6.93
CA GLU A 171 0.92 3.29 7.82
C GLU A 171 2.42 3.29 7.45
N PRO A 172 2.80 3.76 6.23
CA PRO A 172 4.17 3.70 5.76
C PRO A 172 5.17 4.47 6.65
N THR A 173 4.73 5.47 7.43
CA THR A 173 5.61 6.25 8.32
C THR A 173 5.58 5.80 9.78
N SER A 174 4.76 4.80 10.13
CA SER A 174 4.67 4.29 11.51
C SER A 174 6.01 3.75 12.00
N GLY A 175 6.41 4.08 13.23
CA GLY A 175 7.68 3.65 13.83
C GLY A 175 8.93 4.36 13.32
N VAL A 176 8.79 5.32 12.40
CA VAL A 176 9.90 6.14 11.88
C VAL A 176 9.99 7.44 12.67
N ALA A 177 11.22 7.91 12.95
CA ALA A 177 11.45 9.17 13.66
C ALA A 177 10.78 10.35 12.93
N ALA A 178 10.26 11.32 13.69
CA ALA A 178 9.45 12.41 13.15
C ALA A 178 10.16 13.23 12.06
N ASP A 179 11.46 13.46 12.24
CA ASP A 179 12.32 14.19 11.29
C ASP A 179 12.64 13.38 10.01
N GLU A 180 12.51 12.06 10.04
CA GLU A 180 12.78 11.17 8.90
C GLU A 180 11.52 10.87 8.08
N LYS A 181 10.31 11.05 8.61
CA LYS A 181 9.04 10.69 7.96
C LYS A 181 8.88 11.34 6.58
N HIS A 182 9.16 12.65 6.47
CA HIS A 182 9.03 13.38 5.21
C HIS A 182 10.02 12.89 4.16
N ALA A 183 11.27 12.61 4.55
CA ALA A 183 12.29 12.06 3.63
C ALA A 183 11.90 10.67 3.14
N LEU A 184 11.36 9.82 4.03
CA LEU A 184 10.84 8.51 3.70
C LEU A 184 9.69 8.62 2.68
N MET A 185 8.67 9.44 2.97
CA MET A 185 7.52 9.62 2.07
C MET A 185 7.92 10.23 0.74
N ALA A 186 8.83 11.21 0.72
CA ALA A 186 9.36 11.77 -0.54
C ALA A 186 10.01 10.70 -1.41
N THR A 187 10.81 9.80 -0.81
CA THR A 187 11.44 8.66 -1.51
C THR A 187 10.39 7.70 -2.06
N ILE A 188 9.37 7.37 -1.26
CA ILE A 188 8.27 6.49 -1.69
C ILE A 188 7.51 7.12 -2.87
N MET A 189 7.09 8.38 -2.74
CA MET A 189 6.31 9.06 -3.78
C MET A 189 7.09 9.19 -5.08
N LYS A 190 8.38 9.53 -5.00
CA LYS A 190 9.26 9.54 -6.17
C LYS A 190 9.30 8.17 -6.85
N ALA A 191 9.44 7.09 -6.08
CA ALA A 191 9.47 5.74 -6.63
C ALA A 191 8.13 5.35 -7.31
N LEU A 192 7.00 5.75 -6.75
CA LEU A 192 5.68 5.54 -7.34
C LEU A 192 5.50 6.32 -8.64
N ASP A 193 5.92 7.59 -8.66
CA ASP A 193 5.81 8.46 -9.84
C ASP A 193 6.68 7.93 -11.00
N GLU A 194 7.93 7.54 -10.73
CA GLU A 194 8.83 6.97 -11.75
C GLU A 194 8.29 5.66 -12.35
N ARG A 195 7.45 4.94 -11.62
CA ARG A 195 6.81 3.69 -12.07
C ARG A 195 5.37 3.89 -12.52
N SER A 196 4.83 5.13 -12.45
CA SER A 196 3.43 5.48 -12.76
C SER A 196 2.42 4.60 -12.01
N VAL A 197 2.67 4.36 -10.71
CA VAL A 197 1.85 3.52 -9.85
C VAL A 197 0.82 4.36 -9.10
N THR A 198 -0.45 3.99 -9.19
CA THR A 198 -1.53 4.54 -8.36
C THR A 198 -1.33 4.08 -6.92
N SER A 199 -1.65 4.93 -5.93
CA SER A 199 -1.45 4.55 -4.54
C SER A 199 -2.63 4.84 -3.63
N ILE A 200 -2.82 3.95 -2.65
CA ILE A 200 -3.62 4.17 -1.45
C ILE A 200 -2.66 4.07 -0.26
N PHE A 201 -2.68 5.04 0.63
CA PHE A 201 -1.92 4.94 1.88
C PHE A 201 -2.79 5.34 3.07
N VAL A 202 -2.73 4.53 4.12
CA VAL A 202 -3.36 4.85 5.41
C VAL A 202 -2.37 5.64 6.22
N GLU A 203 -2.76 6.79 6.72
CA GLU A 203 -1.91 7.63 7.56
C GLU A 203 -2.72 8.36 8.63
N HIS A 204 -2.05 8.70 9.73
CA HIS A 204 -2.61 9.45 10.84
C HIS A 204 -1.96 10.84 10.98
N ASP A 205 -0.85 11.08 10.29
CA ASP A 205 -0.10 12.32 10.33
C ASP A 205 -0.70 13.30 9.29
N ALA A 206 -1.31 14.38 9.78
CA ALA A 206 -2.01 15.35 8.94
C ALA A 206 -1.08 16.06 7.95
N ASP A 207 0.18 16.31 8.34
CA ASP A 207 1.16 16.97 7.47
C ASP A 207 1.56 16.06 6.32
N ILE A 208 1.79 14.77 6.59
CA ILE A 208 2.06 13.76 5.57
C ILE A 208 0.88 13.64 4.60
N VAL A 209 -0.35 13.57 5.11
CA VAL A 209 -1.55 13.48 4.29
C VAL A 209 -1.69 14.69 3.39
N THR A 210 -1.57 15.90 3.95
CA THR A 210 -1.75 17.16 3.20
C THR A 210 -0.68 17.34 2.13
N GLN A 211 0.57 16.93 2.42
CA GLN A 211 1.69 17.15 1.50
C GLN A 211 1.72 16.14 0.34
N TYR A 212 1.33 14.87 0.59
CA TYR A 212 1.57 13.80 -0.38
C TYR A 212 0.32 13.25 -1.07
N ALA A 213 -0.88 13.46 -0.52
CA ALA A 213 -2.11 13.01 -1.13
C ALA A 213 -2.61 13.96 -2.22
N THR A 214 -3.18 13.41 -3.29
CA THR A 214 -3.99 14.18 -4.26
C THR A 214 -5.48 14.16 -3.90
N ARG A 215 -5.90 13.17 -3.10
CA ARG A 215 -7.26 12.97 -2.61
C ARG A 215 -7.22 12.31 -1.24
N VAL A 216 -8.17 12.65 -0.39
CA VAL A 216 -8.32 12.10 0.96
C VAL A 216 -9.72 11.53 1.10
N ALA A 217 -9.82 10.34 1.71
CA ALA A 217 -11.08 9.77 2.14
C ALA A 217 -11.04 9.51 3.65
N ALA A 218 -12.00 10.06 4.38
CA ALA A 218 -12.12 9.93 5.82
C ALA A 218 -13.11 8.83 6.19
N TRP A 219 -12.64 7.85 6.98
CA TRP A 219 -13.45 6.73 7.47
C TRP A 219 -13.97 7.00 8.88
N ILE A 220 -15.27 6.88 9.07
CA ILE A 220 -15.93 6.96 10.38
C ILE A 220 -16.91 5.78 10.48
N SER A 221 -16.75 4.93 11.49
CA SER A 221 -17.68 3.84 11.82
C SER A 221 -18.09 2.98 10.62
N GLY A 222 -17.12 2.56 9.80
CA GLY A 222 -17.34 1.68 8.65
C GLY A 222 -17.90 2.37 7.40
N ARG A 223 -17.92 3.71 7.36
CA ARG A 223 -18.41 4.52 6.22
C ARG A 223 -17.37 5.56 5.81
N ILE A 224 -17.46 6.00 4.55
CA ILE A 224 -16.74 7.18 4.07
C ILE A 224 -17.56 8.40 4.44
N ALA A 225 -17.07 9.18 5.42
CA ALA A 225 -17.75 10.37 5.90
C ALA A 225 -17.43 11.61 5.04
N ALA A 226 -16.20 11.69 4.52
CA ALA A 226 -15.79 12.75 3.61
C ALA A 226 -14.81 12.19 2.57
N ASP A 227 -14.86 12.73 1.35
CA ASP A 227 -14.03 12.33 0.22
C ASP A 227 -13.80 13.56 -0.69
N GLY A 228 -12.54 13.92 -0.94
CA GLY A 228 -12.22 15.10 -1.72
C GLY A 228 -10.75 15.50 -1.66
N THR A 229 -10.48 16.78 -1.95
CA THR A 229 -9.12 17.32 -1.82
C THR A 229 -8.66 17.30 -0.37
N PRO A 230 -7.34 17.20 -0.09
CA PRO A 230 -6.83 17.23 1.28
C PRO A 230 -7.37 18.43 2.08
N GLU A 231 -7.36 19.61 1.49
CA GLU A 231 -7.87 20.82 2.14
C GLU A 231 -9.37 20.72 2.49
N ALA A 232 -10.21 20.24 1.58
CA ALA A 232 -11.65 20.13 1.82
C ALA A 232 -11.97 19.11 2.92
N VAL A 233 -11.29 17.96 2.93
CA VAL A 233 -11.53 16.90 3.92
C VAL A 233 -10.98 17.27 5.29
N MET A 234 -9.77 17.88 5.36
CA MET A 234 -9.17 18.31 6.63
C MET A 234 -9.90 19.48 7.29
N ASN A 235 -10.68 20.26 6.53
CA ASN A 235 -11.54 21.35 7.05
C ASN A 235 -12.98 20.89 7.32
N ASN A 236 -13.33 19.63 7.09
CA ASN A 236 -14.66 19.11 7.40
C ASN A 236 -14.85 18.99 8.93
N ASP A 237 -15.93 19.54 9.48
CA ASP A 237 -16.17 19.60 10.94
C ASP A 237 -16.30 18.21 11.57
N GLU A 238 -16.95 17.26 10.90
CA GLU A 238 -17.08 15.88 11.39
C GLU A 238 -15.72 15.17 11.42
N VAL A 239 -14.90 15.35 10.38
CA VAL A 239 -13.55 14.78 10.31
C VAL A 239 -12.66 15.40 11.40
N ARG A 240 -12.71 16.70 11.60
CA ARG A 240 -11.93 17.39 12.64
C ARG A 240 -12.27 16.88 14.03
N SER A 241 -13.55 16.74 14.34
CA SER A 241 -14.00 16.32 15.67
C SER A 241 -13.71 14.85 15.97
N VAL A 242 -13.85 13.96 14.97
CA VAL A 242 -13.79 12.50 15.18
C VAL A 242 -12.42 11.91 14.85
N VAL A 243 -11.74 12.48 13.84
CA VAL A 243 -10.47 11.90 13.32
C VAL A 243 -9.26 12.66 13.83
N LEU A 244 -9.33 13.99 13.90
CA LEU A 244 -8.19 14.84 14.29
C LEU A 244 -8.20 15.22 15.78
N GLY A 245 -9.30 14.99 16.50
CA GLY A 245 -9.38 15.20 17.95
C GLY A 245 -9.35 16.67 18.38
N HIS A 246 -9.85 17.57 17.53
CA HIS A 246 -9.92 19.03 17.79
C HIS A 246 -11.34 19.53 17.91
#